data_7a3899d9538a6cb1321b69e62ce070af
#
_entry.id   7a3899d9538a6cb1321b69e62ce070af
#
_cell.length_a   1.000
_cell.length_b   1.000
_cell.length_c   1.000
_cell.angle_alpha   90.00
_cell.angle_beta   90.00
_cell.angle_gamma   90.00
#
_symmetry.space_group_name_H-M   'P 1'
#
loop_
_entity.id
_entity.type
_entity.pdbx_description
1 polymer ?
#
loop_
_entity_poly.entity_id
_entity_poly.type
_entity_poly.pdbx_seq_one_letter_code
_entity_poly.pdbx_strand_id
1 'polypeptide(L)'
;MVITINGKSPGPTILAQQNDTVIVELKNSLETENVAIHWHGIRQIGSPWSDGTEGITQCPILPGDTFVYKFVVDRPGTYMYHAHYGMQRTGGLYGSIRVALPDGESEPFSYDYDRSIILNDWYHKSTFEQAAGLSSIPFVWVGEPQSLLIQGKGQFDCSTPGIQASLCNATNPECSPYVLRVIPGKTYRLRIGSLTALAALSFEIEGHNMTVVEADGHYVEPFVVKNLFIYSGETYSVLIKADQDPSRNYWASSKVVSRNSTTPNGLAILNYYPNHPKRSPPTVPPTGPLWNDVEARVNQSVKIKARQGYILPPPQTSDRVIVMLNTQNTINGHVRWSINNVSFNFPHTPYLIALKQNLKHAFNQNSLSDGNDFANYDIYSVANNTNATSSDSIYRLKFNSTVDIVLQNANTMTKNNSETHPWHLHGHDFWVMGYGTGKFNMSTDPKKYNLVNPIMKNTVAVQPYGWTALRFRADNPGVWAFHCHIESHFYMGMGLAFEEGIDKVGRLPSSIMGCGETKSLPP
;
A
#
# COMPACT_ATOMS: atom_id res chain seq x y z
N MET A 1 15.68 1.56 -15.68
CA MET A 1 16.35 0.67 -14.69
C MET A 1 15.25 -0.15 -14.03
N VAL A 2 15.48 -1.44 -13.84
CA VAL A 2 14.53 -2.35 -13.16
C VAL A 2 15.26 -3.01 -12.01
N ILE A 3 14.67 -2.97 -10.81
CA ILE A 3 15.15 -3.72 -9.64
C ILE A 3 14.39 -5.03 -9.62
N THR A 4 15.11 -6.15 -9.62
CA THR A 4 14.50 -7.48 -9.74
C THR A 4 14.75 -8.33 -8.50
N ILE A 5 13.86 -9.29 -8.26
CA ILE A 5 14.03 -10.33 -7.25
C ILE A 5 14.24 -11.65 -8.00
N ASN A 6 15.44 -12.24 -7.84
CA ASN A 6 15.84 -13.44 -8.59
C ASN A 6 15.66 -13.27 -10.11
N GLY A 7 16.01 -12.09 -10.63
CA GLY A 7 15.92 -11.75 -12.06
C GLY A 7 14.52 -11.47 -12.58
N LYS A 8 13.51 -11.29 -11.73
CA LYS A 8 12.11 -11.04 -12.11
C LYS A 8 11.52 -9.82 -11.43
N SER A 9 10.61 -9.14 -12.13
CA SER A 9 9.68 -8.14 -11.58
C SER A 9 8.31 -8.32 -12.28
N PRO A 10 7.22 -8.57 -11.55
CA PRO A 10 7.16 -8.87 -10.11
C PRO A 10 8.03 -10.08 -9.73
N GLY A 11 8.54 -10.08 -8.51
CA GLY A 11 9.26 -11.21 -7.93
C GLY A 11 8.38 -12.45 -7.75
N PRO A 12 8.96 -13.59 -7.32
CA PRO A 12 8.21 -14.82 -7.13
C PRO A 12 7.12 -14.66 -6.06
N THR A 13 5.97 -15.31 -6.25
CA THR A 13 4.93 -15.40 -5.22
C THR A 13 5.41 -16.30 -4.08
N ILE A 14 5.41 -15.77 -2.87
CA ILE A 14 5.66 -16.57 -1.66
C ILE A 14 4.38 -17.32 -1.32
N LEU A 15 4.49 -18.64 -1.18
CA LEU A 15 3.38 -19.52 -0.81
C LEU A 15 3.64 -20.07 0.60
N ALA A 16 2.67 -19.90 1.48
CA ALA A 16 2.71 -20.38 2.85
C ALA A 16 1.32 -20.83 3.31
N GLN A 17 1.27 -21.56 4.40
CA GLN A 17 0.05 -21.93 5.11
C GLN A 17 -0.01 -21.15 6.43
N GLN A 18 -1.20 -20.89 6.92
CA GLN A 18 -1.37 -20.19 8.20
C GLN A 18 -0.56 -20.88 9.31
N ASN A 19 0.12 -20.09 10.12
CA ASN A 19 1.05 -20.49 11.18
C ASN A 19 2.41 -21.04 10.69
N ASP A 20 2.67 -21.06 9.39
CA ASP A 20 4.02 -21.34 8.91
C ASP A 20 5.02 -20.28 9.39
N THR A 21 6.22 -20.75 9.68
CA THR A 21 7.38 -19.85 9.83
C THR A 21 8.02 -19.64 8.46
N VAL A 22 7.93 -18.42 7.97
CA VAL A 22 8.58 -18.01 6.73
C VAL A 22 9.99 -17.52 7.03
N ILE A 23 10.96 -18.06 6.31
CA ILE A 23 12.37 -17.65 6.37
C ILE A 23 12.78 -17.17 4.98
N VAL A 24 13.20 -15.91 4.88
CA VAL A 24 13.69 -15.34 3.63
C VAL A 24 15.12 -14.86 3.82
N GLU A 25 16.03 -15.47 3.10
CA GLU A 25 17.40 -15.01 2.98
C GLU A 25 17.46 -14.00 1.83
N LEU A 26 17.67 -12.73 2.16
CA LEU A 26 17.80 -11.64 1.21
C LEU A 26 19.26 -11.25 1.06
N LYS A 27 19.84 -11.51 -0.11
CA LYS A 27 21.15 -10.97 -0.51
C LYS A 27 20.94 -9.70 -1.32
N ASN A 28 21.51 -8.58 -0.85
CA ASN A 28 21.54 -7.34 -1.61
C ASN A 28 22.62 -7.41 -2.69
N SER A 29 22.21 -7.61 -3.93
CA SER A 29 23.09 -7.65 -5.11
C SER A 29 23.10 -6.33 -5.90
N LEU A 30 22.51 -5.26 -5.36
CA LEU A 30 22.64 -3.91 -5.93
C LEU A 30 24.08 -3.42 -5.70
N GLU A 31 24.64 -2.69 -6.65
CA GLU A 31 26.04 -2.25 -6.59
C GLU A 31 26.22 -1.06 -5.66
N THR A 32 25.24 -0.17 -5.55
CA THR A 32 25.37 1.14 -4.90
C THR A 32 24.27 1.47 -3.92
N GLU A 33 23.20 0.68 -3.86
CA GLU A 33 22.02 0.99 -3.06
C GLU A 33 21.81 -0.02 -1.93
N ASN A 34 21.45 0.50 -0.78
CA ASN A 34 20.94 -0.31 0.31
C ASN A 34 19.53 -0.84 -0.05
N VAL A 35 19.05 -1.82 0.72
CA VAL A 35 17.70 -2.38 0.55
C VAL A 35 17.08 -2.72 1.90
N ALA A 36 15.76 -2.68 1.96
CA ALA A 36 14.94 -3.30 2.99
C ALA A 36 13.65 -3.78 2.33
N ILE A 37 13.10 -4.91 2.77
CA ILE A 37 11.84 -5.47 2.23
C ILE A 37 10.82 -5.58 3.34
N HIS A 38 9.69 -4.93 3.14
CA HIS A 38 8.52 -5.01 4.01
C HIS A 38 7.55 -6.11 3.54
N TRP A 39 6.96 -6.80 4.52
CA TRP A 39 5.99 -7.88 4.34
C TRP A 39 4.59 -7.33 4.60
N HIS A 40 4.06 -6.67 3.60
CA HIS A 40 2.83 -5.87 3.66
C HIS A 40 1.60 -6.71 4.05
N GLY A 41 0.97 -6.34 5.16
CA GLY A 41 -0.18 -7.03 5.74
C GLY A 41 0.17 -8.18 6.70
N ILE A 42 1.45 -8.54 6.83
CA ILE A 42 1.91 -9.50 7.84
C ILE A 42 2.20 -8.76 9.14
N ARG A 43 1.53 -9.17 10.22
CA ARG A 43 1.55 -8.41 11.48
C ARG A 43 2.85 -8.52 12.29
N GLN A 44 3.76 -9.41 11.91
CA GLN A 44 5.06 -9.59 12.59
C GLN A 44 4.94 -9.84 14.11
N ILE A 45 3.91 -10.56 14.53
CA ILE A 45 3.67 -10.85 15.95
C ILE A 45 4.87 -11.60 16.55
N GLY A 46 5.47 -11.02 17.59
CA GLY A 46 6.65 -11.56 18.26
C GLY A 46 7.97 -11.39 17.50
N SER A 47 7.95 -10.78 16.29
CA SER A 47 9.14 -10.55 15.47
C SER A 47 9.14 -9.13 14.84
N PRO A 48 8.93 -8.04 15.62
CA PRO A 48 8.83 -6.70 15.06
C PRO A 48 10.07 -6.26 14.27
N TRP A 49 11.24 -6.81 14.57
CA TRP A 49 12.48 -6.57 13.83
C TRP A 49 12.49 -7.16 12.41
N SER A 50 11.55 -8.04 12.07
CA SER A 50 11.41 -8.61 10.73
C SER A 50 10.40 -7.85 9.86
N ASP A 51 9.86 -6.71 10.33
CA ASP A 51 8.92 -5.88 9.56
C ASP A 51 9.54 -5.32 8.27
N GLY A 52 10.87 -5.15 8.25
CA GLY A 52 11.58 -4.78 7.04
C GLY A 52 11.54 -3.29 6.70
N THR A 53 11.31 -2.43 7.69
CA THR A 53 11.25 -0.97 7.50
C THR A 53 12.54 -0.32 7.98
N GLU A 54 13.35 0.16 7.04
CA GLU A 54 14.57 0.91 7.32
C GLU A 54 14.25 2.15 8.17
N GLY A 55 15.13 2.47 9.13
CA GLY A 55 14.98 3.61 10.05
C GLY A 55 13.90 3.41 11.12
N ILE A 56 13.05 2.41 11.03
CA ILE A 56 12.02 2.10 12.02
C ILE A 56 12.35 0.82 12.78
N THR A 57 12.50 -0.31 12.08
CA THR A 57 12.69 -1.62 12.71
C THR A 57 14.08 -2.21 12.54
N GLN A 58 14.81 -1.80 11.51
CA GLN A 58 16.15 -2.33 11.19
C GLN A 58 17.04 -1.30 10.52
N CYS A 59 18.33 -1.56 10.52
CA CYS A 59 19.27 -0.89 9.63
C CYS A 59 19.07 -1.36 8.19
N PRO A 60 19.39 -0.52 7.19
CA PRO A 60 19.34 -0.95 5.80
C PRO A 60 20.40 -2.03 5.52
N ILE A 61 20.09 -2.92 4.57
CA ILE A 61 20.97 -3.98 4.13
C ILE A 61 21.92 -3.40 3.07
N LEU A 62 23.21 -3.41 3.33
CA LEU A 62 24.22 -2.82 2.45
C LEU A 62 24.45 -3.67 1.19
N PRO A 63 25.01 -3.08 0.11
CA PRO A 63 25.45 -3.83 -1.06
C PRO A 63 26.40 -4.99 -0.69
N GLY A 64 26.10 -6.18 -1.17
CA GLY A 64 26.85 -7.40 -0.91
C GLY A 64 26.44 -8.16 0.36
N ASP A 65 25.73 -7.51 1.29
CA ASP A 65 25.29 -8.14 2.53
C ASP A 65 24.10 -9.06 2.33
N THR A 66 23.96 -9.99 3.27
CA THR A 66 22.82 -10.91 3.36
C THR A 66 22.10 -10.71 4.70
N PHE A 67 20.78 -10.63 4.64
CA PHE A 67 19.90 -10.51 5.81
C PHE A 67 18.88 -11.64 5.82
N VAL A 68 18.57 -12.19 6.99
CA VAL A 68 17.58 -13.24 7.14
C VAL A 68 16.36 -12.71 7.88
N TYR A 69 15.26 -12.58 7.15
CA TYR A 69 13.94 -12.34 7.73
C TYR A 69 13.35 -13.65 8.22
N LYS A 70 12.80 -13.66 9.43
CA LYS A 70 12.10 -14.81 9.99
C LYS A 70 10.87 -14.35 10.75
N PHE A 71 9.70 -14.83 10.33
CA PHE A 71 8.42 -14.45 10.89
C PHE A 71 7.37 -15.53 10.70
N VAL A 72 6.28 -15.47 11.47
CA VAL A 72 5.12 -16.36 11.34
C VAL A 72 4.03 -15.65 10.55
N VAL A 73 3.42 -16.36 9.58
CA VAL A 73 2.22 -15.87 8.88
C VAL A 73 0.98 -16.35 9.64
N ASP A 74 0.46 -15.48 10.48
CA ASP A 74 -0.56 -15.81 11.49
C ASP A 74 -1.99 -15.92 10.94
N ARG A 75 -2.23 -15.46 9.70
CA ARG A 75 -3.56 -15.46 9.08
C ARG A 75 -3.53 -15.84 7.60
N PRO A 76 -4.55 -16.59 7.12
CA PRO A 76 -4.70 -16.86 5.70
C PRO A 76 -5.10 -15.58 4.96
N GLY A 77 -4.84 -15.52 3.66
CA GLY A 77 -5.24 -14.38 2.85
C GLY A 77 -4.27 -14.04 1.74
N THR A 78 -4.48 -12.87 1.16
CA THR A 78 -3.64 -12.30 0.12
C THR A 78 -2.87 -11.12 0.67
N TYR A 79 -1.54 -11.17 0.54
CA TYR A 79 -0.60 -10.17 1.03
C TYR A 79 0.44 -9.87 -0.05
N MET A 80 1.33 -8.93 0.23
CA MET A 80 2.36 -8.51 -0.71
C MET A 80 3.69 -8.32 0.02
N TYR A 81 4.78 -8.25 -0.72
CA TYR A 81 6.06 -7.76 -0.21
C TYR A 81 6.64 -6.74 -1.19
N HIS A 82 7.35 -5.76 -0.67
CA HIS A 82 7.94 -4.72 -1.51
C HIS A 82 9.11 -4.02 -0.80
N ALA A 83 9.93 -3.32 -1.60
CA ALA A 83 10.98 -2.47 -1.05
C ALA A 83 10.42 -1.42 -0.10
N HIS A 84 11.13 -1.19 0.99
CA HIS A 84 10.83 -0.12 1.94
C HIS A 84 12.09 0.73 2.23
N TYR A 85 12.82 1.02 1.15
CA TYR A 85 14.00 1.88 1.14
C TYR A 85 13.95 2.83 -0.04
N GLY A 86 14.01 4.14 0.20
CA GLY A 86 13.96 5.17 -0.82
C GLY A 86 12.76 5.05 -1.76
N MET A 87 13.02 5.07 -3.07
CA MET A 87 12.00 4.97 -4.13
C MET A 87 12.02 3.60 -4.85
N GLN A 88 12.57 2.54 -4.23
CA GLN A 88 12.88 1.28 -4.92
C GLN A 88 11.64 0.48 -5.37
N ARG A 89 10.48 0.68 -4.74
CA ARG A 89 9.24 0.08 -5.18
C ARG A 89 8.85 0.57 -6.59
N THR A 90 9.10 1.84 -6.93
CA THR A 90 8.89 2.36 -8.29
C THR A 90 9.80 1.67 -9.32
N GLY A 91 10.90 1.10 -8.87
CA GLY A 91 11.87 0.36 -9.70
C GLY A 91 11.53 -1.11 -9.93
N GLY A 92 10.47 -1.65 -9.30
CA GLY A 92 10.03 -3.03 -9.56
C GLY A 92 10.31 -4.05 -8.46
N LEU A 93 10.81 -3.62 -7.29
CA LEU A 93 11.13 -4.52 -6.18
C LEU A 93 9.87 -4.82 -5.36
N TYR A 94 9.08 -5.81 -5.80
CA TYR A 94 7.83 -6.25 -5.16
C TYR A 94 7.37 -7.62 -5.64
N GLY A 95 6.44 -8.24 -4.88
CA GLY A 95 5.77 -9.48 -5.24
C GLY A 95 4.57 -9.80 -4.35
N SER A 96 3.95 -10.95 -4.57
CA SER A 96 2.78 -11.43 -3.85
C SER A 96 3.17 -12.38 -2.73
N ILE A 97 2.35 -12.42 -1.67
CA ILE A 97 2.33 -13.46 -0.65
C ILE A 97 0.93 -14.06 -0.62
N ARG A 98 0.85 -15.37 -0.66
CA ARG A 98 -0.40 -16.11 -0.52
C ARG A 98 -0.27 -17.03 0.68
N VAL A 99 -1.15 -16.84 1.66
CA VAL A 99 -1.24 -17.71 2.85
C VAL A 99 -2.52 -18.53 2.74
N ALA A 100 -2.38 -19.84 2.70
CA ALA A 100 -3.50 -20.78 2.65
C ALA A 100 -4.05 -21.03 4.06
N LEU A 101 -5.30 -21.50 4.12
CA LEU A 101 -5.89 -22.07 5.35
C LEU A 101 -5.13 -23.34 5.77
N PRO A 102 -5.19 -23.71 7.07
CA PRO A 102 -4.72 -25.00 7.53
C PRO A 102 -5.44 -26.18 6.83
N ASP A 103 -4.77 -27.31 6.77
CA ASP A 103 -5.35 -28.52 6.19
C ASP A 103 -6.65 -28.92 6.92
N GLY A 104 -7.67 -29.23 6.14
CA GLY A 104 -9.01 -29.59 6.64
C GLY A 104 -9.94 -28.40 6.87
N GLU A 105 -9.45 -27.17 6.83
CA GLU A 105 -10.27 -25.97 6.84
C GLU A 105 -10.68 -25.56 5.42
N SER A 106 -11.83 -24.90 5.28
CA SER A 106 -12.34 -24.42 3.99
C SER A 106 -12.74 -22.96 4.07
N GLU A 107 -12.54 -22.27 2.97
CA GLU A 107 -13.00 -20.89 2.81
C GLU A 107 -14.53 -20.83 2.70
N PRO A 108 -15.17 -19.69 3.09
CA PRO A 108 -16.64 -19.58 3.06
C PRO A 108 -17.20 -19.39 1.63
N PHE A 109 -16.40 -19.60 0.61
CA PHE A 109 -16.78 -19.57 -0.80
C PHE A 109 -15.98 -20.63 -1.57
N SER A 110 -16.49 -21.04 -2.73
CA SER A 110 -15.87 -22.08 -3.55
C SER A 110 -15.37 -21.52 -4.89
N TYR A 111 -14.29 -22.10 -5.38
CA TYR A 111 -13.70 -21.83 -6.68
C TYR A 111 -12.94 -23.07 -7.20
N ASP A 112 -12.74 -23.13 -8.51
CA ASP A 112 -11.97 -24.23 -9.12
C ASP A 112 -10.46 -23.94 -9.15
N TYR A 113 -10.08 -22.66 -9.35
CA TYR A 113 -8.70 -22.24 -9.54
C TYR A 113 -8.43 -20.90 -8.86
N ASP A 114 -7.18 -20.69 -8.48
CA ASP A 114 -6.68 -19.51 -7.78
C ASP A 114 -5.52 -18.89 -8.56
N ARG A 115 -5.53 -17.55 -8.69
CA ARG A 115 -4.51 -16.78 -9.42
C ARG A 115 -4.19 -15.48 -8.71
N SER A 116 -2.90 -15.17 -8.60
CA SER A 116 -2.44 -13.87 -8.11
C SER A 116 -2.23 -12.92 -9.29
N ILE A 117 -2.64 -11.66 -9.11
CA ILE A 117 -2.47 -10.57 -10.07
C ILE A 117 -1.96 -9.34 -9.32
N ILE A 118 -0.83 -8.79 -9.76
CA ILE A 118 -0.32 -7.51 -9.27
C ILE A 118 -0.61 -6.43 -10.31
N LEU A 119 -1.18 -5.34 -9.86
CA LEU A 119 -1.41 -4.12 -10.62
C LEU A 119 -0.39 -3.07 -10.22
N ASN A 120 0.26 -2.45 -11.20
CA ASN A 120 1.27 -1.41 -11.00
C ASN A 120 1.11 -0.26 -11.98
N ASP A 121 1.69 0.86 -11.61
CA ASP A 121 2.10 1.92 -12.52
C ASP A 121 3.62 1.84 -12.76
N TRP A 122 4.09 2.38 -13.88
CA TRP A 122 5.48 2.27 -14.28
C TRP A 122 6.05 3.58 -14.79
N TYR A 123 7.21 3.95 -14.21
CA TYR A 123 7.97 5.12 -14.59
C TYR A 123 9.20 4.74 -15.43
N HIS A 124 9.48 5.53 -16.49
CA HIS A 124 10.70 5.39 -17.29
C HIS A 124 11.87 6.24 -16.75
N LYS A 125 11.63 7.02 -15.70
CA LYS A 125 12.67 7.67 -14.91
C LYS A 125 13.23 6.70 -13.87
N SER A 126 14.52 6.79 -13.60
CA SER A 126 15.15 6.02 -12.53
C SER A 126 14.63 6.43 -11.15
N THR A 127 14.76 5.55 -10.16
CA THR A 127 14.45 5.84 -8.76
C THR A 127 15.24 7.03 -8.23
N PHE A 128 16.50 7.18 -8.66
CA PHE A 128 17.37 8.31 -8.31
C PHE A 128 16.89 9.64 -8.88
N GLU A 129 16.51 9.68 -10.16
CA GLU A 129 15.99 10.91 -10.78
C GLU A 129 14.70 11.35 -10.08
N GLN A 130 13.83 10.41 -9.74
CA GLN A 130 12.61 10.70 -9.01
C GLN A 130 12.93 11.26 -7.60
N ALA A 131 13.77 10.60 -6.83
CA ALA A 131 14.18 11.02 -5.49
C ALA A 131 14.89 12.38 -5.50
N ALA A 132 15.81 12.59 -6.45
CA ALA A 132 16.53 13.85 -6.61
C ALA A 132 15.56 15.01 -6.93
N GLY A 133 14.60 14.79 -7.82
CA GLY A 133 13.58 15.79 -8.16
C GLY A 133 12.71 16.16 -6.97
N LEU A 134 12.23 15.18 -6.21
CA LEU A 134 11.42 15.40 -5.00
C LEU A 134 12.17 16.15 -3.89
N SER A 135 13.50 16.04 -3.86
CA SER A 135 14.36 16.70 -2.88
C SER A 135 14.98 18.01 -3.39
N SER A 136 14.74 18.39 -4.65
CA SER A 136 15.41 19.55 -5.27
C SER A 136 14.76 20.89 -4.93
N ILE A 137 15.54 21.96 -5.10
CA ILE A 137 15.09 23.35 -5.13
C ILE A 137 15.59 23.95 -6.46
N PRO A 138 14.69 24.30 -7.40
CA PRO A 138 13.24 24.18 -7.34
C PRO A 138 12.75 22.72 -7.37
N PHE A 139 11.59 22.47 -6.78
CA PHE A 139 10.95 21.17 -6.71
C PHE A 139 10.59 20.62 -8.10
N VAL A 140 10.90 19.35 -8.36
CA VAL A 140 10.55 18.64 -9.59
C VAL A 140 9.68 17.42 -9.24
N TRP A 141 8.41 17.49 -9.61
CA TRP A 141 7.46 16.42 -9.41
C TRP A 141 7.77 15.20 -10.29
N VAL A 142 7.50 13.97 -9.81
CA VAL A 142 7.72 12.73 -10.57
C VAL A 142 6.88 12.66 -11.86
N GLY A 143 5.75 13.36 -11.92
CA GLY A 143 4.81 13.32 -13.03
C GLY A 143 3.86 12.13 -12.99
N GLU A 144 3.07 11.97 -14.05
CA GLU A 144 2.22 10.80 -14.24
C GLU A 144 3.08 9.59 -14.69
N PRO A 145 2.73 8.36 -14.29
CA PRO A 145 3.39 7.17 -14.81
C PRO A 145 3.17 7.03 -16.32
N GLN A 146 4.12 6.46 -17.04
CA GLN A 146 4.04 6.33 -18.48
C GLN A 146 3.31 5.06 -18.92
N SER A 147 3.20 4.06 -18.03
CA SER A 147 2.50 2.79 -18.32
C SER A 147 1.78 2.28 -17.08
N LEU A 148 0.75 1.46 -17.31
CA LEU A 148 0.16 0.58 -16.31
C LEU A 148 0.50 -0.86 -16.62
N LEU A 149 0.87 -1.63 -15.61
CA LEU A 149 1.24 -3.03 -15.74
C LEU A 149 0.21 -3.93 -15.03
N ILE A 150 -0.14 -5.03 -15.69
CA ILE A 150 -0.87 -6.15 -15.12
C ILE A 150 0.08 -7.35 -15.08
N GLN A 151 0.42 -7.82 -13.89
CA GLN A 151 1.39 -8.90 -13.66
C GLN A 151 2.73 -8.64 -14.36
N GLY A 152 3.23 -7.41 -14.26
CA GLY A 152 4.52 -6.98 -14.81
C GLY A 152 4.54 -6.79 -16.33
N LYS A 153 3.40 -6.90 -17.01
CA LYS A 153 3.26 -6.71 -18.46
C LYS A 153 2.44 -5.48 -18.77
N GLY A 154 2.91 -4.67 -19.72
CA GLY A 154 2.25 -3.45 -20.16
C GLY A 154 2.80 -2.98 -21.50
N GLN A 155 2.30 -1.84 -21.96
CA GLN A 155 2.70 -1.23 -23.24
C GLN A 155 3.27 0.16 -22.98
N PHE A 156 4.19 0.55 -23.84
CA PHE A 156 4.76 1.89 -23.89
C PHE A 156 4.81 2.39 -25.33
N ASP A 157 4.44 3.66 -25.52
CA ASP A 157 4.49 4.31 -26.84
C ASP A 157 5.92 4.80 -27.12
N CYS A 158 6.64 4.09 -27.97
CA CYS A 158 8.00 4.43 -28.41
C CYS A 158 8.08 5.77 -29.17
N SER A 159 6.97 6.35 -29.62
CA SER A 159 6.94 7.66 -30.27
C SER A 159 6.98 8.83 -29.29
N THR A 160 6.93 8.56 -27.99
CA THR A 160 6.97 9.58 -26.94
C THR A 160 8.24 10.44 -27.07
N PRO A 161 8.11 11.79 -27.12
CA PRO A 161 9.26 12.67 -27.26
C PRO A 161 10.31 12.46 -26.16
N GLY A 162 11.60 12.47 -26.54
CA GLY A 162 12.72 12.27 -25.61
C GLY A 162 13.14 10.81 -25.44
N ILE A 163 12.41 9.86 -26.01
CA ILE A 163 12.79 8.43 -26.00
C ILE A 163 13.74 8.15 -27.16
N GLN A 164 14.90 7.54 -26.84
CA GLN A 164 15.82 7.06 -27.88
C GLN A 164 15.22 5.82 -28.55
N ALA A 165 14.96 5.90 -29.85
CA ALA A 165 14.38 4.81 -30.63
C ALA A 165 15.17 3.48 -30.53
N SER A 166 16.48 3.54 -30.32
CA SER A 166 17.35 2.38 -30.10
C SER A 166 17.08 1.64 -28.77
N LEU A 167 16.45 2.30 -27.80
CA LEU A 167 16.14 1.74 -26.46
C LEU A 167 14.70 1.26 -26.35
N CYS A 168 13.85 1.56 -27.32
CA CYS A 168 12.44 1.21 -27.28
C CYS A 168 12.08 0.29 -28.47
N ASN A 169 11.62 -0.91 -28.15
CA ASN A 169 11.17 -1.88 -29.13
C ASN A 169 9.74 -2.34 -28.83
N ALA A 170 8.75 -1.68 -29.42
CA ALA A 170 7.34 -2.01 -29.25
C ALA A 170 6.96 -3.41 -29.75
N THR A 171 7.79 -4.03 -30.59
CA THR A 171 7.56 -5.39 -31.16
C THR A 171 8.18 -6.49 -30.28
N ASN A 172 8.88 -6.15 -29.22
CA ASN A 172 9.42 -7.13 -28.29
C ASN A 172 8.29 -8.01 -27.73
N PRO A 173 8.37 -9.35 -27.82
CA PRO A 173 7.38 -10.27 -27.27
C PRO A 173 7.11 -10.07 -25.76
N GLU A 174 8.08 -9.54 -25.01
CA GLU A 174 7.91 -9.20 -23.60
C GLU A 174 6.96 -8.02 -23.35
N CYS A 175 6.73 -7.18 -24.35
CA CYS A 175 5.73 -6.10 -24.33
C CYS A 175 4.30 -6.59 -24.64
N SER A 176 4.11 -7.89 -24.88
CA SER A 176 2.77 -8.47 -25.08
C SER A 176 1.94 -8.39 -23.80
N PRO A 177 0.61 -8.20 -23.89
CA PRO A 177 -0.26 -8.23 -22.73
C PRO A 177 -0.12 -9.52 -21.93
N TYR A 178 -0.29 -9.43 -20.60
CA TYR A 178 -0.39 -10.61 -19.73
C TYR A 178 -1.57 -11.49 -20.17
N VAL A 179 -1.39 -12.80 -20.13
CA VAL A 179 -2.43 -13.77 -20.51
C VAL A 179 -2.86 -14.58 -19.30
N LEU A 180 -4.10 -14.34 -18.85
CA LEU A 180 -4.77 -15.14 -17.83
C LEU A 180 -5.60 -16.23 -18.50
N ARG A 181 -5.12 -17.48 -18.44
CA ARG A 181 -5.85 -18.63 -19.03
C ARG A 181 -6.98 -19.09 -18.11
N VAL A 182 -8.15 -19.28 -18.72
CA VAL A 182 -9.33 -19.82 -18.03
C VAL A 182 -9.97 -20.95 -18.85
N ILE A 183 -10.56 -21.91 -18.15
CA ILE A 183 -11.33 -23.00 -18.71
C ILE A 183 -12.80 -22.60 -18.67
N PRO A 184 -13.54 -22.68 -19.79
CA PRO A 184 -14.96 -22.36 -19.82
C PRO A 184 -15.77 -23.09 -18.76
N GLY A 185 -16.71 -22.40 -18.13
CA GLY A 185 -17.58 -22.92 -17.07
C GLY A 185 -16.96 -22.96 -15.67
N LYS A 186 -15.65 -22.72 -15.52
CA LYS A 186 -14.94 -22.75 -14.24
C LYS A 186 -14.97 -21.42 -13.52
N THR A 187 -14.91 -21.46 -12.20
CA THR A 187 -14.82 -20.29 -11.32
C THR A 187 -13.38 -20.08 -10.87
N TYR A 188 -12.91 -18.85 -11.01
CA TYR A 188 -11.55 -18.44 -10.64
C TYR A 188 -11.60 -17.45 -9.48
N ARG A 189 -10.77 -17.70 -8.45
CA ARG A 189 -10.42 -16.67 -7.49
C ARG A 189 -9.23 -15.88 -8.04
N LEU A 190 -9.43 -14.58 -8.24
CA LEU A 190 -8.34 -13.67 -8.57
C LEU A 190 -7.95 -12.91 -7.31
N ARG A 191 -6.70 -13.10 -6.87
CA ARG A 191 -6.09 -12.39 -5.75
C ARG A 191 -5.36 -11.19 -6.32
N ILE A 192 -5.98 -10.02 -6.22
CA ILE A 192 -5.53 -8.78 -6.87
C ILE A 192 -4.89 -7.90 -5.80
N GLY A 193 -3.61 -7.57 -6.00
CA GLY A 193 -2.89 -6.59 -5.18
C GLY A 193 -2.47 -5.38 -6.00
N SER A 194 -2.53 -4.20 -5.40
CA SER A 194 -2.03 -2.96 -6.01
C SER A 194 -0.74 -2.53 -5.34
N LEU A 195 0.33 -2.46 -6.13
CA LEU A 195 1.63 -1.94 -5.71
C LEU A 195 2.04 -0.73 -6.55
N THR A 196 1.04 0.06 -6.97
CA THR A 196 1.29 1.32 -7.67
C THR A 196 2.11 2.28 -6.80
N ALA A 197 2.99 3.04 -7.44
CA ALA A 197 3.78 4.07 -6.77
C ALA A 197 2.98 5.37 -6.56
N LEU A 198 2.02 5.66 -7.45
CA LEU A 198 1.21 6.87 -7.42
C LEU A 198 -0.28 6.61 -7.62
N ALA A 199 -0.64 5.79 -8.62
CA ALA A 199 -2.00 5.74 -9.15
C ALA A 199 -2.97 4.96 -8.26
N ALA A 200 -4.19 5.49 -8.06
CA ALA A 200 -5.34 4.67 -7.75
C ALA A 200 -5.88 4.08 -9.06
N LEU A 201 -6.31 2.82 -9.03
CA LEU A 201 -6.73 2.10 -10.21
C LEU A 201 -8.18 1.66 -10.13
N SER A 202 -8.81 1.52 -11.30
CA SER A 202 -9.94 0.62 -11.50
C SER A 202 -9.48 -0.58 -12.32
N PHE A 203 -10.03 -1.76 -12.00
CA PHE A 203 -9.79 -3.00 -12.74
C PHE A 203 -11.13 -3.56 -13.23
N GLU A 204 -11.18 -3.95 -14.50
CA GLU A 204 -12.40 -4.47 -15.15
C GLU A 204 -12.04 -5.62 -16.09
N ILE A 205 -12.92 -6.62 -16.18
CA ILE A 205 -12.84 -7.70 -17.17
C ILE A 205 -14.06 -7.63 -18.09
N GLU A 206 -13.81 -7.49 -19.38
CA GLU A 206 -14.85 -7.40 -20.40
C GLU A 206 -15.89 -8.53 -20.27
N GLY A 207 -17.15 -8.15 -20.16
CA GLY A 207 -18.27 -9.10 -20.10
C GLY A 207 -18.41 -9.88 -18.80
N HIS A 208 -17.48 -9.75 -17.84
CA HIS A 208 -17.52 -10.50 -16.58
C HIS A 208 -17.83 -9.61 -15.39
N ASN A 209 -18.65 -10.12 -14.50
CA ASN A 209 -18.83 -9.55 -13.18
C ASN A 209 -17.80 -10.17 -12.21
N MET A 210 -17.37 -9.38 -11.25
CA MET A 210 -16.46 -9.80 -10.19
C MET A 210 -17.21 -9.79 -8.85
N THR A 211 -17.22 -10.90 -8.15
CA THR A 211 -17.76 -10.98 -6.78
C THR A 211 -16.63 -10.81 -5.79
N VAL A 212 -16.62 -9.69 -5.07
CA VAL A 212 -15.63 -9.42 -4.03
C VAL A 212 -15.93 -10.29 -2.82
N VAL A 213 -14.93 -11.04 -2.33
CA VAL A 213 -15.06 -12.01 -1.22
C VAL A 213 -14.04 -11.83 -0.11
N GLU A 214 -12.96 -11.07 -0.35
CA GLU A 214 -11.90 -10.78 0.61
C GLU A 214 -11.30 -9.39 0.35
N ALA A 215 -10.92 -8.70 1.40
CA ALA A 215 -10.15 -7.46 1.37
C ALA A 215 -9.07 -7.50 2.46
N ASP A 216 -7.80 -7.26 2.09
CA ASP A 216 -6.63 -7.26 2.97
C ASP A 216 -6.56 -8.47 3.93
N GLY A 217 -6.85 -9.69 3.43
CA GLY A 217 -6.82 -10.92 4.23
C GLY A 217 -8.09 -11.19 5.05
N HIS A 218 -9.12 -10.35 4.96
CA HIS A 218 -10.38 -10.54 5.70
C HIS A 218 -11.55 -10.82 4.76
N TYR A 219 -12.39 -11.81 5.12
CA TYR A 219 -13.58 -12.13 4.33
C TYR A 219 -14.64 -11.04 4.45
N VAL A 220 -15.20 -10.66 3.30
CA VAL A 220 -16.26 -9.65 3.21
C VAL A 220 -17.61 -10.28 2.85
N GLU A 221 -18.70 -9.62 3.24
CA GLU A 221 -20.00 -9.95 2.66
C GLU A 221 -19.91 -9.84 1.15
N PRO A 222 -20.21 -10.92 0.39
CA PRO A 222 -20.01 -10.89 -1.04
C PRO A 222 -20.88 -9.83 -1.73
N PHE A 223 -20.23 -9.03 -2.56
CA PHE A 223 -20.94 -8.08 -3.42
C PHE A 223 -20.33 -8.07 -4.82
N VAL A 224 -21.18 -7.77 -5.80
CA VAL A 224 -20.79 -7.78 -7.21
C VAL A 224 -20.36 -6.40 -7.66
N VAL A 225 -19.25 -6.35 -8.39
CA VAL A 225 -18.76 -5.15 -9.07
C VAL A 225 -18.47 -5.46 -10.54
N LYS A 226 -18.66 -4.47 -11.39
CA LYS A 226 -18.18 -4.47 -12.77
C LYS A 226 -16.75 -3.93 -12.83
N ASN A 227 -16.52 -2.84 -12.10
CA ASN A 227 -15.20 -2.24 -11.89
C ASN A 227 -14.80 -2.40 -10.43
N LEU A 228 -13.60 -2.88 -10.19
CA LEU A 228 -12.99 -2.91 -8.87
C LEU A 228 -12.09 -1.69 -8.72
N PHE A 229 -12.41 -0.77 -7.82
CA PHE A 229 -11.48 0.29 -7.40
C PHE A 229 -10.49 -0.28 -6.40
N ILE A 230 -9.21 -0.02 -6.63
CA ILE A 230 -8.13 -0.50 -5.78
C ILE A 230 -7.04 0.58 -5.65
N TYR A 231 -6.60 0.80 -4.41
CA TYR A 231 -5.57 1.78 -4.08
C TYR A 231 -4.25 1.10 -3.77
N SER A 232 -3.16 1.86 -3.86
CA SER A 232 -1.83 1.34 -3.53
C SER A 232 -1.79 0.75 -2.12
N GLY A 233 -1.30 -0.47 -1.99
CA GLY A 233 -1.25 -1.23 -0.74
C GLY A 233 -2.49 -2.07 -0.45
N GLU A 234 -3.59 -1.93 -1.18
CA GLU A 234 -4.77 -2.78 -0.97
C GLU A 234 -4.66 -4.11 -1.70
N THR A 235 -5.31 -5.13 -1.12
CA THR A 235 -5.55 -6.42 -1.77
C THR A 235 -7.04 -6.77 -1.76
N TYR A 236 -7.49 -7.42 -2.83
CA TYR A 236 -8.84 -7.99 -2.92
C TYR A 236 -8.79 -9.37 -3.53
N SER A 237 -9.63 -10.29 -3.03
CA SER A 237 -9.98 -11.49 -3.77
C SER A 237 -11.35 -11.32 -4.40
N VAL A 238 -11.42 -11.60 -5.71
CA VAL A 238 -12.68 -11.61 -6.44
C VAL A 238 -12.90 -12.97 -7.10
N LEU A 239 -14.15 -13.41 -7.14
CA LEU A 239 -14.55 -14.57 -7.91
C LEU A 239 -15.04 -14.12 -9.28
N ILE A 240 -14.53 -14.76 -10.33
CA ILE A 240 -15.02 -14.63 -11.70
C ILE A 240 -15.44 -15.99 -12.21
N LYS A 241 -16.53 -16.06 -12.95
CA LYS A 241 -16.97 -17.26 -13.65
C LYS A 241 -16.65 -17.14 -15.12
N ALA A 242 -15.99 -18.12 -15.70
CA ALA A 242 -15.69 -18.16 -17.12
C ALA A 242 -16.92 -18.67 -17.90
N ASP A 243 -17.99 -17.90 -17.94
CA ASP A 243 -19.31 -18.27 -18.47
C ASP A 243 -19.71 -17.51 -19.73
N GLN A 244 -18.78 -16.79 -20.33
CA GLN A 244 -18.99 -16.07 -21.57
C GLN A 244 -18.76 -16.97 -22.80
N ASP A 245 -18.97 -16.45 -24.02
CA ASP A 245 -18.76 -17.19 -25.27
C ASP A 245 -17.34 -17.77 -25.33
N PRO A 246 -17.18 -19.10 -25.34
CA PRO A 246 -15.85 -19.73 -25.31
C PRO A 246 -15.09 -19.64 -26.62
N SER A 247 -15.69 -19.14 -27.69
CA SER A 247 -15.06 -19.05 -29.01
C SER A 247 -14.07 -17.89 -29.14
N ARG A 248 -14.02 -16.99 -28.17
CA ARG A 248 -13.16 -15.79 -28.17
C ARG A 248 -12.45 -15.54 -26.85
N ASN A 249 -11.47 -14.64 -26.87
CA ASN A 249 -10.82 -14.09 -25.70
C ASN A 249 -11.48 -12.77 -25.31
N TYR A 250 -11.16 -12.28 -24.08
CA TYR A 250 -11.73 -11.06 -23.49
C TYR A 250 -10.61 -10.17 -22.97
N TRP A 251 -10.86 -8.86 -22.93
CA TRP A 251 -9.94 -7.91 -22.33
C TRP A 251 -10.10 -7.88 -20.81
N ALA A 252 -8.97 -7.80 -20.12
CA ALA A 252 -8.92 -7.24 -18.78
C ALA A 252 -8.16 -5.91 -18.86
N SER A 253 -8.66 -4.88 -18.20
CA SER A 253 -8.04 -3.56 -18.24
C SER A 253 -7.91 -2.94 -16.86
N SER A 254 -6.84 -2.18 -16.64
CA SER A 254 -6.67 -1.28 -15.52
C SER A 254 -6.59 0.16 -16.01
N LYS A 255 -7.15 1.10 -15.25
CA LYS A 255 -7.20 2.53 -15.59
C LYS A 255 -6.90 3.36 -14.36
N VAL A 256 -6.19 4.48 -14.54
CA VAL A 256 -5.99 5.47 -13.48
C VAL A 256 -7.32 6.13 -13.13
N VAL A 257 -7.63 6.17 -11.84
CA VAL A 257 -8.75 6.92 -11.26
C VAL A 257 -8.23 7.87 -10.18
N SER A 258 -9.08 8.76 -9.67
CA SER A 258 -8.79 9.80 -8.67
C SER A 258 -7.92 10.96 -9.15
N ARG A 259 -7.40 10.91 -10.37
CA ARG A 259 -6.63 12.02 -10.98
C ARG A 259 -6.79 12.03 -12.50
N ASN A 260 -6.75 13.20 -13.09
CA ASN A 260 -6.78 13.34 -14.55
C ASN A 260 -5.40 12.97 -15.12
N SER A 261 -5.27 11.75 -15.61
CA SER A 261 -4.03 11.20 -16.13
C SER A 261 -4.12 10.89 -17.61
N THR A 262 -3.03 11.12 -18.32
CA THR A 262 -2.84 10.73 -19.72
C THR A 262 -2.25 9.32 -19.87
N THR A 263 -1.96 8.63 -18.77
CA THR A 263 -1.41 7.29 -18.74
C THR A 263 -2.33 6.31 -19.49
N PRO A 264 -1.82 5.56 -20.48
CA PRO A 264 -2.62 4.55 -21.19
C PRO A 264 -3.12 3.46 -20.25
N ASN A 265 -4.30 2.89 -20.56
CA ASN A 265 -4.83 1.76 -19.81
C ASN A 265 -3.87 0.56 -19.90
N GLY A 266 -3.67 -0.12 -18.76
CA GLY A 266 -3.01 -1.43 -18.73
C GLY A 266 -3.95 -2.49 -19.28
N LEU A 267 -3.43 -3.37 -20.14
CA LEU A 267 -4.23 -4.40 -20.81
C LEU A 267 -3.69 -5.80 -20.54
N ALA A 268 -4.61 -6.74 -20.34
CA ALA A 268 -4.34 -8.18 -20.30
C ALA A 268 -5.41 -8.94 -21.09
N ILE A 269 -5.12 -10.19 -21.43
CA ILE A 269 -6.03 -11.06 -22.17
C ILE A 269 -6.54 -12.15 -21.19
N LEU A 270 -7.85 -12.20 -20.99
CA LEU A 270 -8.51 -13.36 -20.41
C LEU A 270 -8.71 -14.37 -21.54
N ASN A 271 -7.87 -15.39 -21.55
CA ASN A 271 -7.81 -16.40 -22.61
C ASN A 271 -8.70 -17.59 -22.27
N TYR A 272 -9.77 -17.76 -23.00
CA TYR A 272 -10.66 -18.93 -22.93
C TYR A 272 -10.04 -20.11 -23.69
N TYR A 273 -9.55 -21.09 -22.93
CA TYR A 273 -9.00 -22.31 -23.52
C TYR A 273 -10.07 -23.08 -24.31
N PRO A 274 -9.78 -23.61 -25.53
CA PRO A 274 -8.46 -23.74 -26.15
C PRO A 274 -8.06 -22.61 -27.12
N ASN A 275 -8.67 -21.42 -27.07
CA ASN A 275 -8.29 -20.33 -27.98
C ASN A 275 -6.79 -20.03 -27.89
N HIS A 276 -6.21 -19.57 -28.98
CA HIS A 276 -4.80 -19.19 -29.00
C HIS A 276 -4.54 -18.03 -28.00
N PRO A 277 -3.59 -18.16 -27.08
CA PRO A 277 -3.40 -17.20 -25.97
C PRO A 277 -3.02 -15.79 -26.44
N LYS A 278 -2.37 -15.65 -27.59
CA LYS A 278 -1.99 -14.35 -28.19
C LYS A 278 -3.06 -13.79 -29.15
N ARG A 279 -4.19 -14.49 -29.34
CA ARG A 279 -5.29 -13.97 -30.15
C ARG A 279 -5.96 -12.82 -29.41
N SER A 280 -5.83 -11.62 -29.96
CA SER A 280 -6.50 -10.44 -29.39
C SER A 280 -8.01 -10.63 -29.35
N PRO A 281 -8.67 -10.15 -28.27
CA PRO A 281 -10.12 -10.05 -28.28
C PRO A 281 -10.63 -9.22 -29.45
N PRO A 282 -11.78 -9.57 -30.05
CA PRO A 282 -12.30 -8.88 -31.24
C PRO A 282 -12.97 -7.51 -30.94
N THR A 283 -13.00 -7.11 -29.71
CA THR A 283 -13.68 -5.91 -29.18
C THR A 283 -12.68 -4.83 -28.79
N VAL A 284 -13.18 -3.63 -28.56
CA VAL A 284 -12.40 -2.55 -27.93
C VAL A 284 -12.28 -2.83 -26.43
N PRO A 285 -11.11 -2.63 -25.83
CA PRO A 285 -10.94 -2.77 -24.38
C PRO A 285 -11.93 -1.88 -23.60
N PRO A 286 -12.36 -2.31 -22.41
CA PRO A 286 -13.19 -1.48 -21.52
C PRO A 286 -12.50 -0.13 -21.21
N THR A 287 -13.28 0.96 -21.26
CA THR A 287 -12.76 2.31 -21.02
C THR A 287 -12.63 2.65 -19.54
N GLY A 288 -13.23 1.83 -18.67
CA GLY A 288 -13.27 2.07 -17.23
C GLY A 288 -14.16 3.27 -16.83
N PRO A 289 -14.28 3.54 -15.52
CA PRO A 289 -15.06 4.64 -14.97
C PRO A 289 -14.42 6.00 -15.21
N LEU A 290 -15.14 7.08 -14.93
CA LEU A 290 -14.60 8.43 -14.91
C LEU A 290 -13.58 8.58 -13.77
N TRP A 291 -12.49 9.28 -14.02
CA TRP A 291 -11.41 9.46 -13.03
C TRP A 291 -11.87 10.25 -11.80
N ASN A 292 -12.80 11.17 -11.96
CA ASN A 292 -13.31 12.07 -10.92
C ASN A 292 -14.60 11.58 -10.24
N ASP A 293 -15.03 10.35 -10.49
CA ASP A 293 -16.19 9.75 -9.83
C ASP A 293 -15.85 9.31 -8.40
N VAL A 294 -15.80 10.30 -7.49
CA VAL A 294 -15.52 10.08 -6.07
C VAL A 294 -16.63 9.28 -5.41
N GLU A 295 -17.88 9.54 -5.82
CA GLU A 295 -19.05 8.87 -5.22
C GLU A 295 -19.01 7.36 -5.46
N ALA A 296 -18.72 6.91 -6.68
CA ALA A 296 -18.61 5.48 -6.99
C ALA A 296 -17.48 4.81 -6.16
N ARG A 297 -16.36 5.50 -5.97
CA ARG A 297 -15.25 4.99 -5.14
C ARG A 297 -15.63 4.87 -3.67
N VAL A 298 -16.26 5.90 -3.10
CA VAL A 298 -16.77 5.87 -1.71
C VAL A 298 -17.83 4.78 -1.55
N ASN A 299 -18.75 4.67 -2.49
CA ASN A 299 -19.81 3.65 -2.46
C ASN A 299 -19.26 2.22 -2.46
N GLN A 300 -18.20 1.93 -3.22
CA GLN A 300 -17.52 0.65 -3.10
C GLN A 300 -16.93 0.45 -1.71
N SER A 301 -16.19 1.45 -1.18
CA SER A 301 -15.57 1.37 0.14
C SER A 301 -16.59 1.11 1.26
N VAL A 302 -17.76 1.75 1.20
CA VAL A 302 -18.85 1.57 2.18
C VAL A 302 -19.52 0.19 2.08
N LYS A 303 -19.52 -0.44 0.89
CA LYS A 303 -20.05 -1.81 0.70
C LYS A 303 -19.16 -2.88 1.32
N ILE A 304 -17.88 -2.60 1.53
CA ILE A 304 -16.94 -3.56 2.12
C ILE A 304 -17.24 -3.69 3.61
N LYS A 305 -17.86 -4.81 4.01
CA LYS A 305 -18.24 -5.14 5.38
C LYS A 305 -17.78 -6.55 5.73
N ALA A 306 -17.46 -6.78 6.99
CA ALA A 306 -17.05 -8.10 7.45
C ALA A 306 -18.16 -9.13 7.21
N ARG A 307 -17.77 -10.30 6.71
CA ARG A 307 -18.68 -11.41 6.41
C ARG A 307 -19.34 -11.96 7.68
N GLN A 308 -20.62 -12.26 7.63
CA GLN A 308 -21.33 -12.98 8.69
C GLN A 308 -20.57 -14.24 9.10
N GLY A 309 -20.34 -14.44 10.40
CA GLY A 309 -19.54 -15.52 10.96
C GLY A 309 -18.03 -15.24 11.06
N TYR A 310 -17.55 -14.15 10.45
CA TYR A 310 -16.15 -13.69 10.50
C TYR A 310 -16.02 -12.26 11.04
N ILE A 311 -17.09 -11.74 11.61
CA ILE A 311 -17.08 -10.41 12.22
C ILE A 311 -16.24 -10.44 13.49
N LEU A 312 -15.22 -9.59 13.54
CA LEU A 312 -14.49 -9.26 14.76
C LEU A 312 -15.07 -7.93 15.28
N PRO A 313 -15.83 -7.94 16.38
CA PRO A 313 -16.48 -6.73 16.85
C PRO A 313 -15.44 -5.73 17.38
N PRO A 314 -15.52 -4.45 16.94
CA PRO A 314 -14.63 -3.43 17.49
C PRO A 314 -15.01 -3.11 18.94
N PRO A 315 -14.05 -2.69 19.78
CA PRO A 315 -14.36 -2.08 21.06
C PRO A 315 -15.37 -0.94 20.88
N GLN A 316 -16.33 -0.79 21.80
CA GLN A 316 -17.40 0.20 21.67
C GLN A 316 -16.89 1.65 21.80
N THR A 317 -15.82 1.85 22.56
CA THR A 317 -15.18 3.15 22.80
C THR A 317 -13.69 3.05 22.52
N SER A 318 -13.06 4.19 22.30
CA SER A 318 -11.60 4.31 22.23
C SER A 318 -11.04 5.03 23.45
N ASP A 319 -9.81 4.69 23.80
CA ASP A 319 -9.07 5.34 24.90
C ASP A 319 -8.40 6.64 24.44
N ARG A 320 -8.11 6.75 23.14
CA ARG A 320 -7.47 7.92 22.53
C ARG A 320 -8.00 8.15 21.12
N VAL A 321 -8.18 9.42 20.75
CA VAL A 321 -8.55 9.84 19.41
C VAL A 321 -7.46 10.74 18.85
N ILE A 322 -6.94 10.42 17.68
CA ILE A 322 -5.93 11.20 16.97
C ILE A 322 -6.53 11.64 15.64
N VAL A 323 -6.70 12.94 15.45
CA VAL A 323 -7.10 13.50 14.15
C VAL A 323 -5.83 13.85 13.38
N MET A 324 -5.64 13.21 12.25
CA MET A 324 -4.47 13.36 11.38
C MET A 324 -4.81 14.24 10.17
N LEU A 325 -4.56 15.52 10.29
CA LEU A 325 -4.73 16.47 9.21
C LEU A 325 -3.56 16.38 8.24
N ASN A 326 -3.84 15.95 7.02
CA ASN A 326 -2.86 15.84 5.93
C ASN A 326 -2.73 17.19 5.21
N THR A 327 -1.54 17.77 5.19
CA THR A 327 -1.27 19.03 4.50
C THR A 327 0.01 18.94 3.69
N GLN A 328 0.06 19.69 2.57
CA GLN A 328 1.27 19.89 1.78
C GLN A 328 1.86 21.26 2.12
N ASN A 329 3.17 21.33 2.36
CA ASN A 329 3.81 22.54 2.87
C ASN A 329 5.17 22.77 2.22
N THR A 330 5.67 24.00 2.30
CA THR A 330 7.09 24.31 2.05
C THR A 330 7.83 24.39 3.38
N ILE A 331 8.79 23.51 3.59
CA ILE A 331 9.63 23.47 4.80
C ILE A 331 11.09 23.65 4.37
N ASN A 332 11.73 24.72 4.82
CA ASN A 332 13.11 25.08 4.42
C ASN A 332 13.34 25.08 2.90
N GLY A 333 12.35 25.56 2.12
CA GLY A 333 12.40 25.62 0.66
C GLY A 333 12.02 24.33 -0.06
N HIS A 334 11.84 23.22 0.64
CA HIS A 334 11.43 21.92 0.07
C HIS A 334 9.91 21.73 0.18
N VAL A 335 9.31 21.18 -0.87
CA VAL A 335 7.90 20.76 -0.82
C VAL A 335 7.81 19.45 -0.04
N ARG A 336 6.99 19.43 1.00
CA ARG A 336 6.82 18.30 1.92
C ARG A 336 5.36 18.03 2.21
N TRP A 337 5.04 16.80 2.56
CA TRP A 337 3.79 16.43 3.19
C TRP A 337 3.95 16.40 4.71
N SER A 338 2.91 16.82 5.41
CA SER A 338 2.92 16.89 6.88
C SER A 338 1.63 16.33 7.45
N ILE A 339 1.73 15.74 8.64
CA ILE A 339 0.63 15.32 9.47
C ILE A 339 0.64 16.19 10.72
N ASN A 340 -0.44 16.92 10.96
CA ASN A 340 -0.53 17.86 12.08
C ASN A 340 0.70 18.79 12.16
N ASN A 341 1.07 19.40 11.03
CA ASN A 341 2.21 20.30 10.85
C ASN A 341 3.61 19.65 11.01
N VAL A 342 3.70 18.33 11.08
CA VAL A 342 4.98 17.63 11.16
C VAL A 342 5.18 16.78 9.93
N SER A 343 6.26 17.03 9.18
CA SER A 343 6.76 16.18 8.10
C SER A 343 7.71 15.15 8.68
N PHE A 344 7.46 13.89 8.43
CA PHE A 344 8.25 12.79 8.96
C PHE A 344 9.64 12.74 8.33
N ASN A 345 10.65 12.56 9.17
CA ASN A 345 12.01 12.23 8.78
C ASN A 345 12.39 10.88 9.38
N PHE A 346 13.13 10.08 8.62
CA PHE A 346 13.72 8.86 9.15
C PHE A 346 14.89 9.17 10.11
N PRO A 347 14.97 8.54 11.29
CA PRO A 347 16.12 8.66 12.16
C PRO A 347 17.32 7.87 11.61
N HIS A 348 18.53 8.26 11.98
CA HIS A 348 19.74 7.52 11.61
C HIS A 348 19.88 6.18 12.34
N THR A 349 19.33 6.09 13.54
CA THR A 349 19.25 4.86 14.34
C THR A 349 17.80 4.40 14.37
N PRO A 350 17.48 3.20 13.89
CA PRO A 350 16.09 2.74 13.87
C PRO A 350 15.42 2.83 15.26
N TYR A 351 14.18 3.29 15.29
CA TYR A 351 13.44 3.51 16.55
C TYR A 351 13.39 2.28 17.44
N LEU A 352 13.12 1.10 16.86
CA LEU A 352 13.06 -0.15 17.63
C LEU A 352 14.37 -0.41 18.38
N ILE A 353 15.49 -0.17 17.72
CA ILE A 353 16.82 -0.34 18.29
C ILE A 353 17.08 0.75 19.35
N ALA A 354 16.83 2.01 18.99
CA ALA A 354 17.05 3.15 19.89
C ALA A 354 16.28 3.00 21.22
N LEU A 355 15.02 2.59 21.15
CA LEU A 355 14.17 2.38 22.32
C LEU A 355 14.62 1.18 23.16
N LYS A 356 14.94 0.04 22.53
CA LYS A 356 15.41 -1.17 23.24
C LYS A 356 16.79 -0.99 23.87
N GLN A 357 17.67 -0.18 23.27
CA GLN A 357 19.00 0.14 23.78
C GLN A 357 19.01 1.40 24.66
N ASN A 358 17.85 2.03 24.86
CA ASN A 358 17.69 3.27 25.65
C ASN A 358 18.59 4.44 25.15
N LEU A 359 18.72 4.56 23.82
CA LEU A 359 19.49 5.63 23.15
C LEU A 359 18.62 6.90 23.04
N LYS A 360 18.59 7.70 24.09
CA LYS A 360 17.66 8.84 24.23
C LYS A 360 17.88 9.98 23.23
N HIS A 361 19.05 10.06 22.63
CA HIS A 361 19.42 11.12 21.69
C HIS A 361 19.26 10.69 20.22
N ALA A 362 18.91 9.44 19.97
CA ALA A 362 18.82 8.88 18.62
C ALA A 362 17.69 9.45 17.77
N PHE A 363 16.69 10.06 18.39
CA PHE A 363 15.57 10.73 17.73
C PHE A 363 14.89 11.74 18.68
N ASN A 364 14.03 12.60 18.14
CA ASN A 364 13.34 13.64 18.90
C ASN A 364 12.30 13.03 19.85
N GLN A 365 12.41 13.34 21.14
CA GLN A 365 11.56 12.81 22.20
C GLN A 365 10.26 13.60 22.43
N ASN A 366 10.04 14.71 21.70
CA ASN A 366 8.85 15.52 21.84
C ASN A 366 7.59 14.75 21.43
N SER A 367 6.51 14.96 22.13
CA SER A 367 5.21 14.39 21.80
C SER A 367 4.63 15.06 20.54
N LEU A 368 4.04 14.25 19.67
CA LEU A 368 3.25 14.72 18.54
C LEU A 368 1.84 15.12 18.98
N SER A 369 1.24 16.06 18.25
CA SER A 369 -0.12 16.54 18.53
C SER A 369 -1.18 15.53 18.10
N ASP A 370 -2.22 15.34 18.92
CA ASP A 370 -3.40 14.56 18.57
C ASP A 370 -4.38 15.30 17.63
N GLY A 371 -3.97 16.43 17.07
CA GLY A 371 -4.79 17.23 16.14
C GLY A 371 -5.42 18.46 16.77
N ASN A 372 -4.82 19.06 17.78
CA ASN A 372 -5.37 20.22 18.49
C ASN A 372 -5.68 21.41 17.56
N ASP A 373 -4.88 21.62 16.50
CA ASP A 373 -5.07 22.71 15.56
C ASP A 373 -6.15 22.44 14.50
N PHE A 374 -6.63 21.20 14.41
CA PHE A 374 -7.62 20.78 13.43
C PHE A 374 -8.94 21.58 13.54
N ALA A 375 -9.36 21.93 14.75
CA ALA A 375 -10.64 22.62 14.98
C ALA A 375 -10.79 23.91 14.17
N ASN A 376 -9.72 24.69 14.04
CA ASN A 376 -9.70 25.99 13.37
C ASN A 376 -9.18 25.93 11.91
N TYR A 377 -8.75 24.77 11.42
CA TYR A 377 -8.19 24.62 10.08
C TYR A 377 -9.29 24.61 9.00
N ASP A 378 -9.14 25.45 7.98
CA ASP A 378 -10.01 25.41 6.80
C ASP A 378 -9.44 24.45 5.75
N ILE A 379 -10.08 23.28 5.60
CA ILE A 379 -9.64 22.22 4.68
C ILE A 379 -9.76 22.60 3.20
N TYR A 380 -10.47 23.66 2.85
CA TYR A 380 -10.68 24.12 1.47
C TYR A 380 -9.71 25.22 1.05
N SER A 381 -9.07 25.89 1.99
CA SER A 381 -8.06 26.90 1.70
C SER A 381 -6.75 26.26 1.25
N VAL A 382 -6.04 26.94 0.35
CA VAL A 382 -4.66 26.57 -0.03
C VAL A 382 -3.81 26.43 1.24
N ALA A 383 -3.10 25.32 1.35
CA ALA A 383 -2.24 25.08 2.50
C ALA A 383 -1.16 26.18 2.61
N ASN A 384 -1.12 26.83 3.74
CA ASN A 384 -0.15 27.88 4.07
C ASN A 384 0.30 27.72 5.53
N ASN A 385 0.80 26.56 5.88
CA ASN A 385 1.23 26.25 7.24
C ASN A 385 2.68 26.68 7.43
N THR A 386 2.88 27.95 7.77
CA THR A 386 4.22 28.53 8.05
C THR A 386 4.90 27.88 9.27
N ASN A 387 4.14 27.19 10.12
CA ASN A 387 4.63 26.51 11.32
C ASN A 387 4.92 25.03 11.11
N ALA A 388 4.79 24.53 9.88
CA ALA A 388 5.14 23.14 9.58
C ALA A 388 6.65 22.94 9.72
N THR A 389 7.02 21.83 10.38
CA THR A 389 8.41 21.45 10.65
C THR A 389 8.68 20.02 10.22
N SER A 390 9.94 19.66 10.10
CA SER A 390 10.33 18.25 9.93
C SER A 390 10.79 17.68 11.27
N SER A 391 10.39 16.45 11.57
CA SER A 391 10.79 15.78 12.80
C SER A 391 10.80 14.26 12.64
N ASP A 392 11.62 13.61 13.43
CA ASP A 392 11.65 12.17 13.67
C ASP A 392 10.97 11.78 15.00
N SER A 393 10.10 12.64 15.54
CA SER A 393 9.23 12.32 16.69
C SER A 393 8.23 11.22 16.35
N ILE A 394 7.82 10.44 17.36
CA ILE A 394 6.88 9.33 17.22
C ILE A 394 5.70 9.48 18.19
N TYR A 395 4.56 8.84 17.84
CA TYR A 395 3.45 8.65 18.77
C TYR A 395 3.73 7.50 19.72
N ARG A 396 3.60 7.74 21.02
CA ARG A 396 3.66 6.68 22.04
C ARG A 396 2.26 6.29 22.45
N LEU A 397 1.93 5.02 22.23
CA LEU A 397 0.63 4.46 22.57
C LEU A 397 0.74 3.63 23.84
N LYS A 398 -0.27 3.74 24.70
CA LYS A 398 -0.37 2.86 25.86
C LYS A 398 -0.67 1.44 25.37
N PHE A 399 0.16 0.48 25.75
CA PHE A 399 -0.06 -0.92 25.39
C PHE A 399 -1.46 -1.40 25.79
N ASN A 400 -2.11 -2.14 24.92
CA ASN A 400 -3.50 -2.61 25.00
C ASN A 400 -4.57 -1.51 24.94
N SER A 401 -4.22 -0.25 24.66
CA SER A 401 -5.23 0.78 24.44
C SER A 401 -5.91 0.65 23.09
N THR A 402 -7.15 1.08 23.02
CA THR A 402 -7.91 1.24 21.78
C THR A 402 -7.74 2.65 21.25
N VAL A 403 -7.28 2.79 20.02
CA VAL A 403 -6.97 4.07 19.40
C VAL A 403 -7.86 4.30 18.20
N ASP A 404 -8.51 5.46 18.13
CA ASP A 404 -9.17 5.97 16.93
C ASP A 404 -8.24 6.91 16.19
N ILE A 405 -8.11 6.69 14.90
CA ILE A 405 -7.45 7.61 13.97
C ILE A 405 -8.49 8.15 13.02
N VAL A 406 -8.53 9.46 12.87
CA VAL A 406 -9.32 10.14 11.84
C VAL A 406 -8.35 10.76 10.84
N LEU A 407 -8.25 10.15 9.68
CA LEU A 407 -7.52 10.71 8.54
C LEU A 407 -8.38 11.81 7.91
N GLN A 408 -7.86 13.03 7.84
CA GLN A 408 -8.54 14.16 7.21
C GLN A 408 -7.70 14.73 6.09
N ASN A 409 -8.28 14.77 4.89
CA ASN A 409 -7.68 15.46 3.75
C ASN A 409 -8.06 16.92 3.69
N ALA A 410 -7.14 17.72 3.17
CA ALA A 410 -7.31 19.13 2.93
C ALA A 410 -6.80 19.52 1.53
N ASN A 411 -6.98 20.77 1.16
CA ASN A 411 -6.41 21.35 -0.04
C ASN A 411 -4.88 21.30 0.00
N THR A 412 -4.25 21.00 -1.13
CA THR A 412 -2.78 21.04 -1.28
C THR A 412 -2.28 22.50 -1.40
N MET A 413 -1.03 22.69 -1.76
CA MET A 413 -0.49 24.01 -2.13
C MET A 413 -1.04 24.54 -3.46
N THR A 414 -1.72 23.70 -4.23
CA THR A 414 -2.41 24.10 -5.47
C THR A 414 -3.88 24.38 -5.18
N LYS A 415 -4.39 25.53 -5.63
CA LYS A 415 -5.79 25.92 -5.40
C LYS A 415 -6.77 24.89 -5.98
N ASN A 416 -7.82 24.58 -5.22
CA ASN A 416 -8.88 23.62 -5.57
C ASN A 416 -8.34 22.21 -5.87
N ASN A 417 -7.25 21.83 -5.23
CA ASN A 417 -6.66 20.51 -5.38
C ASN A 417 -6.55 19.79 -4.03
N SER A 418 -7.16 18.62 -3.93
CA SER A 418 -6.99 17.68 -2.82
C SER A 418 -6.86 16.28 -3.42
N GLU A 419 -6.01 15.46 -2.87
CA GLU A 419 -5.65 14.18 -3.47
C GLU A 419 -6.19 13.00 -2.67
N THR A 420 -6.36 11.84 -3.30
CA THR A 420 -6.68 10.59 -2.61
C THR A 420 -5.39 9.99 -2.06
N HIS A 421 -5.38 9.63 -0.77
CA HIS A 421 -4.24 9.01 -0.11
C HIS A 421 -4.60 7.66 0.48
N PRO A 422 -4.00 6.54 0.01
CA PRO A 422 -4.07 5.26 0.70
C PRO A 422 -3.13 5.27 1.91
N TRP A 423 -3.66 4.92 3.09
CA TRP A 423 -2.90 4.86 4.34
C TRP A 423 -2.75 3.43 4.80
N HIS A 424 -1.53 3.04 5.13
CA HIS A 424 -1.16 1.71 5.57
C HIS A 424 -0.58 1.73 6.98
N LEU A 425 -1.03 0.79 7.80
CA LEU A 425 -0.53 0.56 9.16
C LEU A 425 0.25 -0.75 9.22
N HIS A 426 1.51 -0.68 9.62
CA HIS A 426 2.35 -1.84 9.87
C HIS A 426 1.97 -2.54 11.18
N GLY A 427 2.23 -3.82 11.25
CA GLY A 427 2.06 -4.61 12.47
C GLY A 427 0.62 -4.85 12.92
N HIS A 428 -0.37 -4.23 12.31
CA HIS A 428 -1.77 -4.26 12.72
C HIS A 428 -2.74 -4.37 11.56
N ASP A 429 -3.95 -4.81 11.89
CA ASP A 429 -5.15 -4.43 11.16
C ASP A 429 -5.98 -3.47 12.01
N PHE A 430 -6.76 -2.66 11.32
CA PHE A 430 -7.70 -1.73 11.92
C PHE A 430 -9.12 -1.98 11.41
N TRP A 431 -10.11 -1.76 12.25
CA TRP A 431 -11.50 -1.64 11.84
C TRP A 431 -11.70 -0.34 11.08
N VAL A 432 -12.32 -0.42 9.91
CA VAL A 432 -12.75 0.77 9.17
C VAL A 432 -14.10 1.22 9.71
N MET A 433 -14.10 2.30 10.50
CA MET A 433 -15.28 2.76 11.23
C MET A 433 -16.22 3.57 10.36
N GLY A 434 -15.70 4.31 9.37
CA GLY A 434 -16.52 5.12 8.48
C GLY A 434 -15.74 6.06 7.58
N TYR A 435 -16.48 6.60 6.64
CA TYR A 435 -16.01 7.59 5.65
C TYR A 435 -16.95 8.79 5.64
N GLY A 436 -16.43 9.95 5.30
CA GLY A 436 -17.24 11.15 5.12
C GLY A 436 -16.62 12.16 4.19
N THR A 437 -17.45 13.09 3.73
CA THR A 437 -17.05 14.25 2.93
C THR A 437 -17.00 15.49 3.80
N GLY A 438 -16.13 16.43 3.44
CA GLY A 438 -15.93 17.65 4.20
C GLY A 438 -15.10 17.42 5.47
N LYS A 439 -15.13 18.43 6.33
CA LYS A 439 -14.39 18.42 7.59
C LYS A 439 -15.05 17.51 8.61
N PHE A 440 -14.27 16.65 9.26
CA PHE A 440 -14.75 15.77 10.33
C PHE A 440 -15.27 16.58 11.53
N ASN A 441 -16.43 16.20 12.00
CA ASN A 441 -17.05 16.83 13.18
C ASN A 441 -16.97 15.88 14.38
N MET A 442 -16.14 16.22 15.36
CA MET A 442 -15.89 15.43 16.58
C MET A 442 -17.16 15.09 17.39
N SER A 443 -18.22 15.90 17.29
CA SER A 443 -19.46 15.73 18.09
C SER A 443 -20.49 14.85 17.38
N THR A 444 -20.50 14.79 16.05
CA THR A 444 -21.56 14.15 15.28
C THR A 444 -21.11 12.94 14.49
N ASP A 445 -19.91 12.97 13.91
CA ASP A 445 -19.46 11.91 12.99
C ASP A 445 -19.13 10.59 13.69
N PRO A 446 -18.58 10.54 14.92
CA PRO A 446 -18.40 9.28 15.63
C PRO A 446 -19.71 8.50 15.86
N LYS A 447 -20.86 9.18 15.90
CA LYS A 447 -22.19 8.54 16.02
C LYS A 447 -22.61 7.76 14.76
N LYS A 448 -21.90 7.98 13.65
CA LYS A 448 -22.13 7.30 12.35
C LYS A 448 -21.24 6.10 12.15
N TYR A 449 -20.33 5.80 13.08
CA TYR A 449 -19.38 4.70 12.97
C TYR A 449 -20.10 3.35 12.87
N ASN A 450 -19.61 2.49 11.97
CA ASN A 450 -20.06 1.12 11.88
C ASN A 450 -19.46 0.29 13.04
N LEU A 451 -20.23 0.06 14.06
CA LEU A 451 -19.87 -0.79 15.21
C LEU A 451 -20.42 -2.22 15.09
N VAL A 452 -21.16 -2.53 14.02
CA VAL A 452 -21.85 -3.81 13.85
C VAL A 452 -20.99 -4.82 13.08
N ASN A 453 -20.52 -4.44 11.89
CA ASN A 453 -19.77 -5.32 11.01
C ASN A 453 -18.67 -4.58 10.21
N PRO A 454 -17.86 -3.72 10.87
CA PRO A 454 -16.78 -3.04 10.17
C PRO A 454 -15.77 -4.07 9.67
N ILE A 455 -15.29 -3.88 8.45
CA ILE A 455 -14.20 -4.69 7.93
C ILE A 455 -12.90 -4.33 8.63
N MET A 456 -12.06 -5.31 8.86
CA MET A 456 -10.66 -5.09 9.19
C MET A 456 -9.83 -5.02 7.92
N LYS A 457 -8.92 -4.06 7.86
CA LYS A 457 -7.96 -3.83 6.77
C LYS A 457 -6.63 -3.38 7.35
N ASN A 458 -5.59 -3.42 6.56
CA ASN A 458 -4.31 -2.79 6.87
C ASN A 458 -4.03 -1.55 6.02
N THR A 459 -4.80 -1.34 4.96
CA THR A 459 -4.69 -0.20 4.05
C THR A 459 -6.07 0.36 3.72
N VAL A 460 -6.24 1.68 3.78
CA VAL A 460 -7.50 2.34 3.48
C VAL A 460 -7.26 3.69 2.81
N ALA A 461 -8.12 4.06 1.86
CA ALA A 461 -8.04 5.36 1.21
C ALA A 461 -8.80 6.45 1.98
N VAL A 462 -8.26 7.67 2.01
CA VAL A 462 -8.98 8.90 2.32
C VAL A 462 -9.17 9.70 1.03
N GLN A 463 -10.42 10.10 0.75
CA GLN A 463 -10.79 10.79 -0.49
C GLN A 463 -10.52 12.30 -0.41
N PRO A 464 -10.47 13.02 -1.55
CA PRO A 464 -10.28 14.47 -1.58
C PRO A 464 -11.29 15.20 -0.69
N TYR A 465 -10.83 16.12 0.14
CA TYR A 465 -11.63 16.89 1.11
C TYR A 465 -12.52 16.05 2.02
N GLY A 466 -12.21 14.77 2.16
CA GLY A 466 -12.95 13.83 3.00
C GLY A 466 -12.15 13.37 4.20
N TRP A 467 -12.79 12.50 4.96
CA TRP A 467 -12.16 11.83 6.09
C TRP A 467 -12.45 10.33 6.09
N THR A 468 -11.57 9.58 6.73
CA THR A 468 -11.72 8.15 6.99
C THR A 468 -11.36 7.88 8.44
N ALA A 469 -12.28 7.24 9.16
CA ALA A 469 -12.08 6.90 10.58
C ALA A 469 -11.71 5.43 10.75
N LEU A 470 -10.67 5.17 11.51
CA LEU A 470 -10.09 3.87 11.80
C LEU A 470 -10.09 3.63 13.30
N ARG A 471 -10.19 2.37 13.73
CA ARG A 471 -9.96 1.94 15.11
C ARG A 471 -9.04 0.75 15.13
N PHE A 472 -8.05 0.73 16.00
CA PHE A 472 -7.21 -0.44 16.23
C PHE A 472 -6.86 -0.59 17.70
N ARG A 473 -6.37 -1.76 18.09
CA ARG A 473 -5.82 -2.00 19.41
C ARG A 473 -4.31 -2.00 19.34
N ALA A 474 -3.66 -1.23 20.21
CA ALA A 474 -2.22 -1.17 20.36
C ALA A 474 -1.73 -2.37 21.18
N ASP A 475 -1.81 -3.59 20.59
CA ASP A 475 -1.58 -4.87 21.29
C ASP A 475 -0.43 -5.70 20.72
N ASN A 476 0.30 -5.16 19.74
CA ASN A 476 1.45 -5.81 19.13
C ASN A 476 2.75 -5.07 19.49
N PRO A 477 3.54 -5.53 20.48
CA PRO A 477 4.72 -4.82 20.95
C PRO A 477 5.74 -4.54 19.85
N GLY A 478 6.09 -3.26 19.65
CA GLY A 478 7.01 -2.86 18.59
C GLY A 478 7.03 -1.36 18.30
N VAL A 479 7.57 -1.04 17.14
CA VAL A 479 7.47 0.28 16.53
C VAL A 479 6.99 0.10 15.09
N TRP A 480 5.88 0.75 14.75
CA TRP A 480 5.13 0.47 13.54
C TRP A 480 4.94 1.73 12.70
N ALA A 481 5.31 1.64 11.42
CA ALA A 481 5.04 2.71 10.47
C ALA A 481 3.53 2.87 10.25
N PHE A 482 3.08 4.12 10.11
CA PHE A 482 1.77 4.47 9.58
C PHE A 482 1.95 5.58 8.56
N HIS A 483 1.69 5.29 7.30
CA HIS A 483 2.08 6.21 6.23
C HIS A 483 1.16 6.12 5.00
N CYS A 484 1.18 7.19 4.20
CA CYS A 484 0.59 7.16 2.86
C CYS A 484 1.36 6.17 2.00
N HIS A 485 0.65 5.26 1.32
CA HIS A 485 1.27 4.22 0.50
C HIS A 485 1.63 4.70 -0.93
N ILE A 486 1.43 5.99 -1.23
CA ILE A 486 2.02 6.63 -2.40
C ILE A 486 3.50 6.86 -2.10
N GLU A 487 4.38 6.26 -2.93
CA GLU A 487 5.84 6.24 -2.70
C GLU A 487 6.44 7.63 -2.56
N SER A 488 6.13 8.52 -3.52
CA SER A 488 6.60 9.92 -3.49
C SER A 488 6.10 10.70 -2.28
N HIS A 489 4.86 10.46 -1.83
CA HIS A 489 4.31 11.17 -0.67
C HIS A 489 4.99 10.74 0.63
N PHE A 490 5.24 9.43 0.80
CA PHE A 490 5.99 8.95 1.95
C PHE A 490 7.44 9.46 1.93
N TYR A 491 8.10 9.42 0.77
CA TYR A 491 9.43 10.00 0.59
C TYR A 491 9.47 11.50 0.94
N MET A 492 8.39 12.24 0.69
CA MET A 492 8.22 13.64 1.06
C MET A 492 7.74 13.86 2.50
N GLY A 493 7.64 12.82 3.33
CA GLY A 493 7.36 12.92 4.75
C GLY A 493 5.90 12.65 5.17
N MET A 494 5.05 12.07 4.29
CA MET A 494 3.67 11.72 4.62
C MET A 494 3.57 10.40 5.39
N GLY A 495 4.03 10.42 6.62
CA GLY A 495 4.06 9.26 7.50
C GLY A 495 4.37 9.63 8.94
N LEU A 496 4.36 8.62 9.78
CA LEU A 496 4.73 8.67 11.19
C LEU A 496 5.01 7.26 11.71
N ALA A 497 5.41 7.12 12.96
CA ALA A 497 5.55 5.85 13.61
C ALA A 497 4.82 5.82 14.95
N PHE A 498 4.30 4.64 15.32
CA PHE A 498 3.73 4.34 16.63
C PHE A 498 4.67 3.46 17.43
N GLU A 499 4.96 3.83 18.67
CA GLU A 499 5.59 2.97 19.68
C GLU A 499 4.52 2.38 20.57
N GLU A 500 4.59 1.08 20.83
CA GLU A 500 3.74 0.42 21.80
C GLU A 500 4.44 -0.77 22.47
N GLY A 501 4.23 -0.95 23.76
CA GLY A 501 4.69 -2.13 24.50
C GLY A 501 6.16 -2.47 24.32
N ILE A 502 7.05 -1.49 24.15
CA ILE A 502 8.47 -1.70 23.87
C ILE A 502 9.18 -2.54 24.93
N ASP A 503 8.71 -2.47 26.18
CA ASP A 503 9.17 -3.29 27.32
C ASP A 503 8.89 -4.79 27.11
N LYS A 504 7.89 -5.14 26.31
CA LYS A 504 7.47 -6.51 25.99
C LYS A 504 8.16 -7.08 24.76
N VAL A 505 8.83 -6.26 23.94
CA VAL A 505 9.64 -6.73 22.83
C VAL A 505 10.80 -7.57 23.36
N GLY A 506 11.01 -8.75 22.79
CA GLY A 506 12.10 -9.65 23.16
C GLY A 506 13.50 -9.08 22.89
N ARG A 507 14.51 -9.91 23.03
CA ARG A 507 15.89 -9.56 22.69
C ARG A 507 16.00 -9.35 21.18
N LEU A 508 16.56 -8.23 20.78
CA LEU A 508 16.80 -7.91 19.37
C LEU A 508 17.93 -8.78 18.81
N PRO A 509 17.82 -9.29 17.58
CA PRO A 509 18.93 -9.94 16.89
C PRO A 509 20.00 -8.92 16.51
N SER A 510 21.27 -9.31 16.59
CA SER A 510 22.39 -8.42 16.21
C SER A 510 22.37 -8.02 14.73
N SER A 511 21.79 -8.87 13.88
CA SER A 511 21.70 -8.63 12.43
C SER A 511 20.93 -7.37 12.00
N ILE A 512 20.07 -6.82 12.88
CA ILE A 512 19.35 -5.58 12.57
C ILE A 512 20.13 -4.31 12.91
N MET A 513 21.25 -4.42 13.62
CA MET A 513 22.09 -3.32 14.11
C MET A 513 23.23 -3.00 13.13
N GLY A 514 24.02 -1.98 13.45
CA GLY A 514 25.23 -1.61 12.69
C GLY A 514 25.12 -0.28 11.94
N CYS A 515 24.05 0.49 12.16
CA CYS A 515 23.90 1.87 11.65
C CYS A 515 23.66 2.87 12.79
N GLY A 516 23.73 4.17 12.48
CA GLY A 516 23.53 5.23 13.45
C GLY A 516 24.44 5.07 14.68
N GLU A 517 23.88 5.21 15.87
CA GLU A 517 24.61 5.07 17.14
C GLU A 517 25.06 3.63 17.45
N THR A 518 24.50 2.64 16.73
CA THR A 518 24.86 1.23 16.97
C THR A 518 26.09 0.76 16.19
N LYS A 519 26.70 1.62 15.35
CA LYS A 519 27.95 1.31 14.64
C LYS A 519 29.12 0.96 15.57
N SER A 520 29.13 1.54 16.76
CA SER A 520 30.18 1.36 17.76
C SER A 520 29.86 0.27 18.78
N LEU A 521 28.68 -0.31 18.76
CA LEU A 521 28.30 -1.41 19.65
C LEU A 521 28.90 -2.72 19.13
N PRO A 522 29.45 -3.57 20.00
CA PRO A 522 29.89 -4.90 19.60
C PRO A 522 28.67 -5.70 19.11
N PRO A 523 28.86 -6.55 18.09
CA PRO A 523 27.80 -7.37 17.49
C PRO A 523 27.18 -8.38 18.46
#